data_ca88b5e1da3140fb48564967e358081f
#
_entry.id   ca88b5e1da3140fb48564967e358081f
#
_cell.length_a   1.000
_cell.length_b   1.000
_cell.length_c   1.000
_cell.angle_alpha   90.00
_cell.angle_beta   90.00
_cell.angle_gamma   90.00
#
_symmetry.space_group_name_H-M   'P 1'
#
loop_
_entity.id
_entity.type
_entity.pdbx_description
1 polymer ?
#
loop_
_entity_poly.entity_id
_entity_poly.type
_entity_poly.pdbx_seq_one_letter_code
_entity_poly.pdbx_strand_id
1 'polypeptide(L)'
;MNTPRQTATRHTGKRIGYVRVSSVGQNDARQLDGVELDKTFTDKASGKDTHRPQLQAMLDYVREGDHLFVHSMDRLSRSLKDLQDVAEALTAKGVSVTFMKERLTFAKDDSDPMSMLMLQLLGAIGQFERSLIKERQREGIAIAKARGVYKGRKPVLDADAARTLREMAAQGVPKVAIAETLGISRASVYEYLKA
;
A
#
# COMPACT_ATOMS: atom_id res chain seq x y z
N MET A 1 27.85 39.68 18.31
CA MET A 1 26.74 38.73 18.10
C MET A 1 26.86 38.24 16.66
N ASN A 2 27.42 37.05 16.49
CA ASN A 2 27.72 36.49 15.17
C ASN A 2 26.62 35.49 14.83
N THR A 3 25.75 35.86 13.90
CA THR A 3 24.72 34.95 13.36
C THR A 3 25.43 33.96 12.45
N PRO A 4 25.30 32.63 12.64
CA PRO A 4 25.89 31.66 11.74
C PRO A 4 25.19 31.76 10.37
N ARG A 5 25.95 32.13 9.34
CA ARG A 5 25.52 31.98 7.95
C ARG A 5 25.23 30.50 7.69
N GLN A 6 23.98 30.16 7.51
CA GLN A 6 23.62 28.92 6.90
C GLN A 6 24.26 28.87 5.49
N THR A 7 25.21 28.00 5.33
CA THR A 7 25.78 27.66 4.02
C THR A 7 24.68 26.98 3.21
N ALA A 8 24.04 27.77 2.34
CA ALA A 8 23.12 27.24 1.35
C ALA A 8 23.93 26.33 0.40
N THR A 9 23.84 25.04 0.57
CA THR A 9 24.36 24.07 -0.38
C THR A 9 23.67 24.37 -1.72
N ARG A 10 24.44 24.78 -2.73
CA ARG A 10 23.94 25.03 -4.09
C ARG A 10 23.48 23.69 -4.66
N HIS A 11 22.19 23.38 -4.52
CA HIS A 11 21.57 22.28 -5.25
C HIS A 11 21.57 22.65 -6.74
N THR A 12 22.25 21.87 -7.56
CA THR A 12 22.29 22.03 -9.02
C THR A 12 21.04 21.49 -9.70
N GLY A 13 20.18 20.77 -8.97
CA GLY A 13 18.95 20.17 -9.46
C GLY A 13 17.72 21.03 -9.23
N LYS A 14 16.58 20.56 -9.76
CA LYS A 14 15.27 21.23 -9.65
C LYS A 14 14.67 21.07 -8.26
N ARG A 15 13.91 22.08 -7.85
CA ARG A 15 13.12 22.09 -6.63
C ARG A 15 11.67 21.66 -6.95
N ILE A 16 11.26 20.51 -6.49
CA ILE A 16 10.00 19.87 -6.87
C ILE A 16 9.12 19.78 -5.64
N GLY A 17 7.85 20.15 -5.79
CA GLY A 17 6.82 20.00 -4.77
C GLY A 17 5.92 18.83 -5.02
N TYR A 18 5.59 18.07 -3.97
CA TYR A 18 4.46 17.14 -3.99
C TYR A 18 3.42 17.54 -2.95
N VAL A 19 2.17 17.70 -3.42
CA VAL A 19 1.03 18.13 -2.62
C VAL A 19 -0.07 17.08 -2.73
N ARG A 20 -0.62 16.66 -1.60
CA ARG A 20 -1.81 15.81 -1.56
C ARG A 20 -2.95 16.52 -0.86
N VAL A 21 -4.07 16.67 -1.57
CA VAL A 21 -5.28 17.35 -1.10
C VAL A 21 -6.40 16.34 -0.88
N SER A 22 -7.17 16.51 0.19
CA SER A 22 -8.42 15.78 0.38
C SER A 22 -9.54 16.48 -0.39
N SER A 23 -10.50 15.71 -0.94
CA SER A 23 -11.60 16.23 -1.73
C SER A 23 -12.57 17.16 -0.99
N VAL A 24 -12.38 17.38 0.30
CA VAL A 24 -13.23 18.23 1.15
C VAL A 24 -12.44 19.46 1.61
N GLY A 25 -12.53 20.54 0.84
CA GLY A 25 -12.49 21.94 1.29
C GLY A 25 -11.35 22.45 2.17
N GLN A 26 -10.21 21.79 2.27
CA GLN A 26 -9.06 22.35 2.98
C GLN A 26 -8.19 23.16 2.04
N ASN A 27 -7.81 24.34 2.49
CA ASN A 27 -7.01 25.36 1.80
C ASN A 27 -5.56 24.87 1.63
N ASP A 28 -5.35 24.00 0.64
CA ASP A 28 -4.11 23.23 0.44
C ASP A 28 -2.99 24.04 -0.25
N ALA A 29 -3.33 25.25 -0.72
CA ALA A 29 -2.38 26.19 -1.33
C ALA A 29 -1.22 26.58 -0.39
N ARG A 30 -1.42 26.38 0.94
CA ARG A 30 -0.43 26.77 1.95
C ARG A 30 0.57 25.67 2.35
N GLN A 31 0.43 24.45 1.79
CA GLN A 31 1.29 23.34 2.25
C GLN A 31 2.78 23.58 2.01
N LEU A 32 3.15 24.26 0.92
CA LEU A 32 4.52 24.59 0.56
C LEU A 32 4.74 26.10 0.39
N ASP A 33 3.91 26.93 1.06
CA ASP A 33 4.08 28.38 1.02
C ASP A 33 5.48 28.78 1.48
N GLY A 34 6.09 29.71 0.75
CA GLY A 34 7.44 30.20 1.03
C GLY A 34 8.55 29.32 0.47
N VAL A 35 8.24 28.22 -0.20
CA VAL A 35 9.22 27.41 -0.92
C VAL A 35 9.16 27.74 -2.41
N GLU A 36 10.25 28.28 -2.97
CA GLU A 36 10.36 28.45 -4.41
C GLU A 36 10.49 27.07 -5.07
N LEU A 37 9.56 26.70 -5.96
CA LEU A 37 9.50 25.41 -6.62
C LEU A 37 9.50 25.58 -8.13
N ASP A 38 10.28 24.75 -8.82
CA ASP A 38 10.30 24.71 -10.28
C ASP A 38 9.07 23.97 -10.85
N LYS A 39 8.57 22.96 -10.11
CA LYS A 39 7.39 22.18 -10.49
C LYS A 39 6.70 21.59 -9.29
N THR A 40 5.37 21.55 -9.33
CA THR A 40 4.53 20.92 -8.30
C THR A 40 3.65 19.86 -8.91
N PHE A 41 3.57 18.71 -8.25
CA PHE A 41 2.66 17.61 -8.55
C PHE A 41 1.58 17.54 -7.48
N THR A 42 0.32 17.51 -7.89
CA THR A 42 -0.81 17.56 -6.94
C THR A 42 -1.79 16.42 -7.19
N ASP A 43 -1.93 15.54 -6.19
CA ASP A 43 -2.98 14.51 -6.17
C ASP A 43 -4.19 14.97 -5.35
N LYS A 44 -5.38 14.80 -5.92
CA LYS A 44 -6.67 14.95 -5.23
C LYS A 44 -7.15 13.56 -4.84
N ALA A 45 -6.81 13.10 -3.64
CA ALA A 45 -7.13 11.76 -3.19
C ALA A 45 -7.93 11.78 -1.88
N SER A 46 -9.14 11.22 -1.89
CA SER A 46 -9.93 11.00 -0.68
C SER A 46 -9.29 9.95 0.24
N GLY A 47 -9.71 9.90 1.51
CA GLY A 47 -9.16 8.97 2.51
C GLY A 47 -9.16 7.48 2.12
N LYS A 48 -10.00 7.07 1.16
CA LYS A 48 -10.12 5.68 0.68
C LYS A 48 -9.44 5.43 -0.67
N ASP A 49 -9.09 6.49 -1.41
CA ASP A 49 -8.51 6.37 -2.74
C ASP A 49 -7.00 6.22 -2.66
N THR A 50 -6.49 5.10 -3.18
CA THR A 50 -5.06 4.78 -3.28
C THR A 50 -4.45 5.22 -4.61
N HIS A 51 -5.28 5.65 -5.56
CA HIS A 51 -4.82 6.07 -6.88
C HIS A 51 -4.16 7.44 -6.82
N ARG A 52 -2.85 7.49 -7.09
CA ARG A 52 -2.01 8.69 -7.02
C ARG A 52 -1.19 8.86 -8.30
N PRO A 53 -1.82 9.25 -9.40
CA PRO A 53 -1.14 9.38 -10.69
C PRO A 53 -0.05 10.45 -10.67
N GLN A 54 -0.23 11.51 -9.88
CA GLN A 54 0.77 12.59 -9.79
C GLN A 54 1.96 12.19 -8.93
N LEU A 55 1.77 11.35 -7.89
CA LEU A 55 2.90 10.76 -7.17
C LEU A 55 3.75 9.90 -8.12
N GLN A 56 3.13 9.05 -8.91
CA GLN A 56 3.85 8.21 -9.88
C GLN A 56 4.56 9.09 -10.94
N ALA A 57 3.87 10.07 -11.50
CA ALA A 57 4.45 11.00 -12.46
C ALA A 57 5.62 11.79 -11.86
N MET A 58 5.56 12.16 -10.58
CA MET A 58 6.64 12.81 -9.86
C MET A 58 7.84 11.87 -9.69
N LEU A 59 7.60 10.62 -9.26
CA LEU A 59 8.66 9.61 -9.11
C LEU A 59 9.40 9.31 -10.43
N ASP A 60 8.67 9.34 -11.55
CA ASP A 60 9.23 9.15 -12.88
C ASP A 60 9.97 10.40 -13.39
N TYR A 61 9.56 11.59 -12.93
CA TYR A 61 10.10 12.87 -13.37
C TYR A 61 11.42 13.22 -12.69
N VAL A 62 11.57 12.96 -11.39
CA VAL A 62 12.74 13.38 -10.59
C VAL A 62 14.01 12.64 -11.00
N ARG A 63 15.13 13.35 -10.94
CA ARG A 63 16.45 12.89 -11.33
C ARG A 63 17.48 13.17 -10.25
N GLU A 64 18.67 12.61 -10.42
CA GLU A 64 19.82 12.88 -9.54
C GLU A 64 20.07 14.39 -9.40
N GLY A 65 20.29 14.83 -8.18
CA GLY A 65 20.50 16.22 -7.81
C GLY A 65 19.24 17.03 -7.56
N ASP A 66 18.04 16.51 -7.90
CA ASP A 66 16.77 17.19 -7.61
C ASP A 66 16.44 17.15 -6.11
N HIS A 67 15.62 18.11 -5.68
CA HIS A 67 15.16 18.22 -4.29
C HIS A 67 13.64 18.21 -4.22
N LEU A 68 13.07 17.17 -3.61
CA LEU A 68 11.64 17.02 -3.38
C LEU A 68 11.25 17.66 -2.05
N PHE A 69 10.24 18.52 -2.07
CA PHE A 69 9.61 19.11 -0.91
C PHE A 69 8.22 18.57 -0.72
N VAL A 70 7.95 18.10 0.49
CA VAL A 70 6.63 17.59 0.91
C VAL A 70 6.26 18.25 2.24
N HIS A 71 5.01 18.63 2.41
CA HIS A 71 4.61 19.30 3.64
C HIS A 71 4.85 18.44 4.88
N SER A 72 4.42 17.16 4.85
CA SER A 72 4.55 16.23 5.97
C SER A 72 4.59 14.78 5.46
N MET A 73 5.10 13.87 6.30
CA MET A 73 5.25 12.46 5.96
C MET A 73 3.92 11.81 5.59
N ASP A 74 2.82 12.15 6.30
CA ASP A 74 1.47 11.64 6.01
C ASP A 74 0.93 12.10 4.66
N ARG A 75 1.46 13.17 4.07
CA ARG A 75 1.11 13.63 2.73
C ARG A 75 1.79 12.79 1.65
N LEU A 76 2.99 12.32 1.88
CA LEU A 76 3.68 11.46 0.92
C LEU A 76 3.15 10.04 0.99
N SER A 77 2.97 9.48 2.19
CA SER A 77 2.45 8.12 2.35
C SER A 77 1.52 7.99 3.56
N ARG A 78 0.70 6.94 3.58
CA ARG A 78 -0.20 6.59 4.68
C ARG A 78 0.32 5.46 5.54
N SER A 79 1.25 4.67 5.02
CA SER A 79 1.92 3.63 5.77
C SER A 79 3.39 3.99 5.92
N LEU A 80 3.95 3.67 7.08
CA LEU A 80 5.38 3.90 7.34
C LEU A 80 6.27 3.10 6.38
N LYS A 81 5.81 1.91 5.98
CA LYS A 81 6.55 1.12 5.00
C LYS A 81 6.60 1.79 3.62
N ASP A 82 5.43 2.22 3.10
CA ASP A 82 5.40 2.88 1.78
C ASP A 82 6.21 4.18 1.82
N LEU A 83 6.20 4.89 2.98
CA LEU A 83 7.04 6.07 3.19
C LEU A 83 8.52 5.72 3.07
N GLN A 84 8.95 4.66 3.75
CA GLN A 84 10.33 4.18 3.72
C GLN A 84 10.72 3.76 2.30
N ASP A 85 9.89 2.91 1.65
CA ASP A 85 10.14 2.41 0.30
C ASP A 85 10.30 3.57 -0.71
N VAL A 86 9.46 4.63 -0.61
CA VAL A 86 9.54 5.82 -1.46
C VAL A 86 10.77 6.67 -1.14
N ALA A 87 11.06 6.90 0.15
CA ALA A 87 12.22 7.67 0.56
C ALA A 87 13.53 7.00 0.13
N GLU A 88 13.66 5.68 0.34
CA GLU A 88 14.80 4.89 -0.11
C GLU A 88 14.97 4.91 -1.64
N ALA A 89 13.88 4.76 -2.38
CA ALA A 89 13.91 4.82 -3.85
C ALA A 89 14.36 6.20 -4.38
N LEU A 90 13.92 7.28 -3.74
CA LEU A 90 14.30 8.64 -4.11
C LEU A 90 15.77 8.91 -3.76
N THR A 91 16.22 8.56 -2.56
CA THR A 91 17.61 8.74 -2.14
C THR A 91 18.57 7.88 -2.96
N ALA A 92 18.18 6.66 -3.32
CA ALA A 92 18.94 5.80 -4.22
C ALA A 92 19.11 6.40 -5.63
N LYS A 93 18.10 7.17 -6.11
CA LYS A 93 18.20 7.98 -7.34
C LYS A 93 19.07 9.23 -7.19
N GLY A 94 19.56 9.55 -5.99
CA GLY A 94 20.28 10.79 -5.72
C GLY A 94 19.37 12.02 -5.57
N VAL A 95 18.09 11.82 -5.25
CA VAL A 95 17.11 12.87 -4.98
C VAL A 95 17.03 13.11 -3.47
N SER A 96 17.14 14.36 -3.05
CA SER A 96 16.93 14.75 -1.66
C SER A 96 15.44 14.93 -1.38
N VAL A 97 14.95 14.52 -0.21
CA VAL A 97 13.54 14.67 0.19
C VAL A 97 13.44 15.42 1.51
N THR A 98 12.74 16.54 1.53
CA THR A 98 12.49 17.33 2.75
C THR A 98 11.03 17.30 3.15
N PHE A 99 10.79 16.92 4.39
CA PHE A 99 9.49 17.02 5.06
C PHE A 99 9.46 18.28 5.92
N MET A 100 8.70 19.29 5.47
CA MET A 100 8.72 20.65 6.03
C MET A 100 8.23 20.68 7.48
N LYS A 101 7.15 19.96 7.80
CA LYS A 101 6.54 19.92 9.14
C LYS A 101 7.46 19.25 10.15
N GLU A 102 8.05 18.13 9.79
CA GLU A 102 8.92 17.34 10.63
C GLU A 102 10.35 17.90 10.65
N ARG A 103 10.71 18.82 9.72
CA ARG A 103 12.04 19.40 9.53
C ARG A 103 13.13 18.34 9.30
N LEU A 104 12.77 17.29 8.56
CA LEU A 104 13.67 16.20 8.22
C LEU A 104 13.98 16.21 6.74
N THR A 105 15.26 15.99 6.42
CA THR A 105 15.73 15.83 5.04
C THR A 105 16.45 14.50 4.92
N PHE A 106 16.13 13.75 3.88
CA PHE A 106 16.79 12.51 3.50
C PHE A 106 17.52 12.73 2.18
N ALA A 107 18.82 12.48 2.14
CA ALA A 107 19.63 12.58 0.95
C ALA A 107 20.65 11.43 0.90
N LYS A 108 21.15 11.10 -0.31
CA LYS A 108 22.11 10.01 -0.51
C LYS A 108 23.44 10.24 0.21
N ASP A 109 23.91 11.50 0.16
CA ASP A 109 25.22 11.91 0.69
C ASP A 109 25.09 12.66 2.03
N ASP A 110 23.88 12.74 2.57
CA ASP A 110 23.67 13.41 3.85
C ASP A 110 24.14 12.49 4.96
N SER A 111 25.32 12.79 5.46
CA SER A 111 25.93 12.11 6.60
C SER A 111 25.26 12.51 7.92
N ASP A 112 24.01 13.05 7.89
CA ASP A 112 23.27 13.30 9.11
C ASP A 112 22.83 11.96 9.72
N PRO A 113 23.53 11.48 10.78
CA PRO A 113 23.22 10.22 11.43
C PRO A 113 21.79 10.18 11.98
N MET A 114 21.22 11.38 12.27
CA MET A 114 19.87 11.50 12.80
C MET A 114 18.81 11.18 11.74
N SER A 115 18.96 11.69 10.53
CA SER A 115 18.04 11.38 9.41
C SER A 115 18.05 9.89 9.08
N MET A 116 19.23 9.27 9.04
CA MET A 116 19.37 7.83 8.83
C MET A 116 18.74 7.03 9.97
N LEU A 117 18.97 7.39 11.21
CA LEU A 117 18.37 6.75 12.39
C LEU A 117 16.84 6.87 12.35
N MET A 118 16.30 8.05 11.99
CA MET A 118 14.87 8.26 11.87
C MET A 118 14.24 7.38 10.79
N LEU A 119 14.88 7.23 9.63
CA LEU A 119 14.41 6.34 8.57
C LEU A 119 14.36 4.88 9.04
N GLN A 120 15.39 4.41 9.74
CA GLN A 120 15.46 3.07 10.31
C GLN A 120 14.39 2.85 11.39
N LEU A 121 14.19 3.83 12.29
CA LEU A 121 13.15 3.79 13.31
C LEU A 121 11.74 3.72 12.71
N LEU A 122 11.45 4.54 11.71
CA LEU A 122 10.17 4.50 10.98
C LEU A 122 9.93 3.14 10.35
N GLY A 123 10.97 2.55 9.73
CA GLY A 123 10.90 1.19 9.18
C GLY A 123 10.63 0.13 10.23
N ALA A 124 11.33 0.18 11.37
CA ALA A 124 11.15 -0.75 12.48
C ALA A 124 9.74 -0.65 13.10
N ILE A 125 9.22 0.56 13.32
CA ILE A 125 7.86 0.79 13.82
C ILE A 125 6.83 0.24 12.84
N GLY A 126 6.99 0.48 11.53
CA GLY A 126 6.08 -0.04 10.50
C GLY A 126 6.08 -1.56 10.43
N GLN A 127 7.23 -2.22 10.65
CA GLN A 127 7.32 -3.69 10.74
C GLN A 127 6.63 -4.21 12.01
N PHE A 128 6.82 -3.54 13.13
CA PHE A 128 6.19 -3.89 14.40
C PHE A 128 4.67 -3.79 14.35
N GLU A 129 4.11 -2.68 13.86
CA GLU A 129 2.67 -2.52 13.66
C GLU A 129 2.08 -3.63 12.79
N ARG A 130 2.79 -3.98 11.72
CA ARG A 130 2.35 -5.05 10.80
C ARG A 130 2.36 -6.42 11.47
N SER A 131 3.35 -6.70 12.36
CA SER A 131 3.40 -7.95 13.12
C SER A 131 2.21 -8.06 14.09
N LEU A 132 1.87 -6.97 14.79
CA LEU A 132 0.71 -6.90 15.68
C LEU A 132 -0.62 -7.11 14.95
N ILE A 133 -0.77 -6.52 13.75
CA ILE A 133 -1.97 -6.71 12.95
C ILE A 133 -2.11 -8.18 12.53
N LYS A 134 -1.03 -8.82 12.08
CA LYS A 134 -1.03 -10.25 11.71
C LYS A 134 -1.35 -11.16 12.90
N GLU A 135 -0.83 -10.83 14.07
CA GLU A 135 -1.10 -11.58 15.31
C GLU A 135 -2.58 -11.51 15.68
N ARG A 136 -3.15 -10.30 15.78
CA ARG A 136 -4.58 -10.10 16.04
C ARG A 136 -5.47 -10.79 14.99
N GLN A 137 -5.06 -10.76 13.72
CA GLN A 137 -5.77 -11.45 12.65
C GLN A 137 -5.76 -12.97 12.84
N ARG A 138 -4.60 -13.55 13.21
CA ARG A 138 -4.49 -15.00 13.51
C ARG A 138 -5.37 -15.40 14.67
N GLU A 139 -5.37 -14.63 15.76
CA GLU A 139 -6.22 -14.84 16.91
C GLU A 139 -7.72 -14.76 16.53
N GLY A 140 -8.10 -13.70 15.79
CA GLY A 140 -9.49 -13.56 15.31
C GLY A 140 -9.94 -14.72 14.41
N ILE A 141 -9.07 -15.22 13.52
CA ILE A 141 -9.32 -16.39 12.69
C ILE A 141 -9.47 -17.65 13.55
N ALA A 142 -8.61 -17.84 14.56
CA ALA A 142 -8.69 -18.99 15.45
C ALA A 142 -10.01 -19.01 16.23
N ILE A 143 -10.43 -17.86 16.79
CA ILE A 143 -11.70 -17.71 17.48
C ILE A 143 -12.88 -17.97 16.53
N ALA A 144 -12.86 -17.41 15.31
CA ALA A 144 -13.91 -17.60 14.33
C ALA A 144 -14.02 -19.06 13.85
N LYS A 145 -12.89 -19.76 13.71
CA LYS A 145 -12.87 -21.21 13.43
C LYS A 145 -13.48 -22.02 14.58
N ALA A 146 -13.09 -21.72 15.83
CA ALA A 146 -13.64 -22.39 16.99
C ALA A 146 -15.17 -22.19 17.15
N ARG A 147 -15.69 -21.03 16.72
CA ARG A 147 -17.13 -20.72 16.69
C ARG A 147 -17.88 -21.27 15.47
N GLY A 148 -17.20 -21.97 14.54
CA GLY A 148 -17.81 -22.51 13.32
C GLY A 148 -18.30 -21.44 12.33
N VAL A 149 -17.78 -20.20 12.42
CA VAL A 149 -18.14 -19.11 11.50
C VAL A 149 -17.62 -19.37 10.08
N TYR A 150 -16.50 -20.08 9.98
CA TYR A 150 -15.92 -20.48 8.70
C TYR A 150 -16.65 -21.70 8.12
N LYS A 151 -17.59 -21.45 7.24
CA LYS A 151 -18.35 -22.50 6.55
C LYS A 151 -17.70 -23.01 5.26
N GLY A 152 -16.50 -22.52 4.93
CA GLY A 152 -15.82 -22.84 3.70
C GLY A 152 -16.49 -22.23 2.45
N ARG A 153 -16.12 -22.75 1.28
CA ARG A 153 -16.78 -22.40 0.02
C ARG A 153 -18.16 -23.03 -0.01
N LYS A 154 -19.17 -22.27 -0.43
CA LYS A 154 -20.51 -22.83 -0.63
C LYS A 154 -20.43 -24.04 -1.56
N PRO A 155 -21.10 -25.16 -1.23
CA PRO A 155 -21.23 -26.30 -2.15
C PRO A 155 -21.79 -25.82 -3.49
N VAL A 156 -21.28 -26.38 -4.58
CA VAL A 156 -21.74 -26.04 -5.94
C VAL A 156 -23.14 -26.54 -6.19
N LEU A 157 -23.47 -27.74 -5.63
CA LEU A 157 -24.81 -28.32 -5.66
C LEU A 157 -25.47 -28.11 -4.31
N ASP A 158 -26.77 -27.88 -4.33
CA ASP A 158 -27.63 -27.98 -3.14
C ASP A 158 -27.85 -29.42 -2.73
N ALA A 159 -28.58 -29.65 -1.63
CA ALA A 159 -28.82 -30.99 -1.07
C ALA A 159 -29.62 -31.88 -2.03
N ASP A 160 -30.54 -31.28 -2.78
CA ASP A 160 -31.39 -32.04 -3.71
C ASP A 160 -30.64 -32.45 -4.96
N ALA A 161 -29.87 -31.54 -5.56
CA ALA A 161 -29.02 -31.86 -6.70
C ALA A 161 -27.90 -32.85 -6.33
N ALA A 162 -27.35 -32.77 -5.10
CA ALA A 162 -26.37 -33.75 -4.62
C ALA A 162 -26.99 -35.14 -4.43
N ARG A 163 -28.27 -35.24 -4.02
CA ARG A 163 -29.00 -36.47 -3.94
C ARG A 163 -29.26 -37.06 -5.34
N THR A 164 -29.75 -36.27 -6.27
CA THR A 164 -29.95 -36.65 -7.68
C THR A 164 -28.66 -37.18 -8.31
N LEU A 165 -27.52 -36.56 -8.03
CA LEU A 165 -26.21 -37.02 -8.48
C LEU A 165 -25.94 -38.47 -8.00
N ARG A 166 -26.19 -38.76 -6.72
CA ARG A 166 -25.96 -40.10 -6.15
C ARG A 166 -26.93 -41.13 -6.73
N GLU A 167 -28.18 -40.77 -6.94
CA GLU A 167 -29.21 -41.64 -7.56
C GLU A 167 -28.83 -41.98 -9.01
N MET A 168 -28.43 -40.98 -9.82
CA MET A 168 -27.97 -41.21 -11.20
C MET A 168 -26.74 -42.12 -11.23
N ALA A 169 -25.79 -41.92 -10.30
CA ALA A 169 -24.62 -42.77 -10.21
C ALA A 169 -24.94 -44.21 -9.81
N ALA A 170 -25.92 -44.42 -8.90
CA ALA A 170 -26.41 -45.73 -8.50
C ALA A 170 -27.13 -46.47 -9.64
N GLN A 171 -27.82 -45.75 -10.53
CA GLN A 171 -28.43 -46.25 -11.75
C GLN A 171 -27.45 -46.56 -12.87
N GLY A 172 -26.12 -46.34 -12.64
CA GLY A 172 -25.08 -46.64 -13.61
C GLY A 172 -24.89 -45.58 -14.69
N VAL A 173 -25.47 -44.37 -14.53
CA VAL A 173 -25.28 -43.27 -15.48
C VAL A 173 -23.79 -42.87 -15.54
N PRO A 174 -23.19 -42.71 -16.73
CA PRO A 174 -21.80 -42.31 -16.86
C PRO A 174 -21.53 -40.97 -16.20
N LYS A 175 -20.39 -40.83 -15.47
CA LYS A 175 -20.00 -39.61 -14.74
C LYS A 175 -19.91 -38.37 -15.61
N VAL A 176 -19.64 -38.54 -16.92
CA VAL A 176 -19.64 -37.44 -17.90
C VAL A 176 -21.07 -36.92 -18.09
N ALA A 177 -22.06 -37.81 -18.29
CA ALA A 177 -23.44 -37.41 -18.47
C ALA A 177 -24.01 -36.75 -17.19
N ILE A 178 -23.66 -37.26 -15.99
CA ILE A 178 -24.01 -36.62 -14.72
C ILE A 178 -23.46 -35.21 -14.62
N ALA A 179 -22.18 -35.01 -15.00
CA ALA A 179 -21.52 -33.70 -14.99
C ALA A 179 -22.24 -32.71 -15.90
N GLU A 180 -22.60 -33.13 -17.12
CA GLU A 180 -23.31 -32.31 -18.11
C GLU A 180 -24.73 -31.96 -17.63
N THR A 181 -25.47 -32.95 -17.10
CA THR A 181 -26.84 -32.74 -16.60
C THR A 181 -26.90 -31.75 -15.44
N LEU A 182 -25.93 -31.78 -14.54
CA LEU A 182 -25.89 -30.92 -13.34
C LEU A 182 -25.02 -29.65 -13.52
N GLY A 183 -24.46 -29.45 -14.69
CA GLY A 183 -23.64 -28.25 -14.99
C GLY A 183 -22.36 -28.12 -14.14
N ILE A 184 -21.75 -29.23 -13.74
CA ILE A 184 -20.55 -29.28 -12.90
C ILE A 184 -19.41 -30.02 -13.60
N SER A 185 -18.18 -29.84 -13.08
CA SER A 185 -17.04 -30.58 -13.61
C SER A 185 -17.11 -32.07 -13.24
N ARG A 186 -16.52 -32.94 -14.09
CA ARG A 186 -16.37 -34.36 -13.81
C ARG A 186 -15.60 -34.61 -12.48
N ALA A 187 -14.65 -33.77 -12.14
CA ALA A 187 -13.93 -33.84 -10.88
C ALA A 187 -14.88 -33.59 -9.67
N SER A 188 -15.79 -32.62 -9.80
CA SER A 188 -16.83 -32.38 -8.77
C SER A 188 -17.74 -33.57 -8.58
N VAL A 189 -18.13 -34.30 -9.63
CA VAL A 189 -18.93 -35.52 -9.50
C VAL A 189 -18.23 -36.55 -8.61
N TYR A 190 -16.92 -36.77 -8.82
CA TYR A 190 -16.16 -37.70 -7.97
C TYR A 190 -16.06 -37.22 -6.51
N GLU A 191 -15.94 -35.94 -6.26
CA GLU A 191 -15.91 -35.39 -4.89
C GLU A 191 -17.26 -35.63 -4.16
N TYR A 192 -18.39 -35.37 -4.84
CA TYR A 192 -19.72 -35.62 -4.25
C TYR A 192 -20.06 -37.10 -4.06
N LEU A 193 -19.38 -38.00 -4.78
CA LEU A 193 -19.55 -39.47 -4.58
C LEU A 193 -18.65 -40.02 -3.47
N LYS A 194 -17.57 -39.25 -3.06
CA LYS A 194 -16.71 -39.65 -1.94
C LYS A 194 -17.23 -39.16 -0.58
N ALA A 195 -18.01 -38.08 -0.58
CA ALA A 195 -18.60 -37.48 0.63
C ALA A 195 -19.91 -38.19 1.03
#